data_a842b5c94ee17d9e1d806c44d53f9bee
#
_entry.id   a842b5c94ee17d9e1d806c44d53f9bee
#
_cell.length_a   1.000
_cell.length_b   1.000
_cell.length_c   1.000
_cell.angle_alpha   90.00
_cell.angle_beta   90.00
_cell.angle_gamma   90.00
#
_symmetry.space_group_name_H-M   'P 1'
#
loop_
_entity.id
_entity.type
_entity.pdbx_description
1 polymer ?
#
loop_
_entity_poly.entity_id
_entity_poly.type
_entity_poly.pdbx_seq_one_letter_code
_entity_poly.pdbx_strand_id
1 'polypeptide(L)'
;MVGEFVRSVIGNTNLAGANWIGDEWVVRVEGGAQVASLLALQSGYRHLGPVLGFEDTYVWLKDDKQSQKKRDGGAPRLTKALNSSAKIIWADQQKIVKRHKRDYLSLSSLKSDEGEEEVPLRREERVQESYASNILDGQKTWLDEQFNDPDDPRFIFNDELWHREWYLQDTRSNKALPKLDLNVLPLYRLGITGRGVRVAVLDDGLEYTHQDLRDNYVRANAHGTRCAGEIAMEANNWKCGVGVAFEASIGGIKLLDGLVNDRVEGEALGYKPELVDIYTASWGPADDGKSLEAPGRLAREALKKGITMGRGGRGSIYVWASGNGGSKSDDCGCDGYVGSIYTIAIGSASQTGRFPWYGEICPATLATTYSSGAYHDQMIATTDLKNTCTTRHTGTSASAPLAAGILALALQINKELTWRDAQHLVIWTSEYSPLRVNPGWFRNAAGFWFNSRFGFGLMNAYALVTASYNWTSVPEKTTCTVNAAALSDRSLLYGNSKRLQFDAASGCWSTDEEIAFLEHVEVEVNLDYTRRGALQMRLTAPSGTRVPILKPRRLDDSSAGFAKWKFMSVATWGEDPRGTWLLDILDEIGPSENNGTVGDCNLILHGTRNIPYYRKDGPRIYNQEYNRIRKTVSNAT
;
A
#
# COMPACT_ATOMS: atom_id res chain seq x y z
N MET A 1 8.72 16.93 24.46
CA MET A 1 7.81 16.90 23.29
C MET A 1 7.66 15.52 22.64
N VAL A 2 8.63 14.61 22.75
CA VAL A 2 8.50 13.23 22.26
C VAL A 2 7.53 12.38 23.12
N GLY A 3 7.38 12.69 24.40
CA GLY A 3 6.52 11.93 25.34
C GLY A 3 5.00 12.17 25.22
N GLU A 4 4.53 13.16 24.49
CA GLU A 4 3.10 13.45 24.31
C GLU A 4 2.46 12.80 23.08
N PHE A 5 3.29 12.35 22.14
CA PHE A 5 2.83 11.72 20.90
C PHE A 5 1.97 10.46 21.12
N VAL A 6 2.00 9.87 22.30
CA VAL A 6 1.52 8.51 22.54
C VAL A 6 0.43 8.34 23.58
N ARG A 7 0.16 9.32 24.40
CA ARG A 7 -0.82 9.13 25.49
C ARG A 7 -2.29 9.18 25.07
N SER A 8 -2.61 9.38 23.81
CA SER A 8 -3.98 9.74 23.39
C SER A 8 -4.60 8.83 22.30
N VAL A 9 -4.01 7.71 21.92
CA VAL A 9 -4.66 6.82 20.97
C VAL A 9 -5.41 5.74 21.72
N ILE A 10 -6.68 5.78 21.66
CA ILE A 10 -7.70 5.05 22.40
C ILE A 10 -7.99 5.77 23.72
N GLY A 11 -8.75 6.86 23.61
CA GLY A 11 -9.50 7.36 24.75
C GLY A 11 -10.21 6.19 25.41
N ASN A 12 -10.17 6.15 26.74
CA ASN A 12 -10.88 5.22 27.60
C ASN A 12 -12.33 5.00 27.15
N THR A 13 -12.52 4.20 26.12
CA THR A 13 -13.75 3.46 25.92
C THR A 13 -13.46 2.04 26.42
N ASN A 14 -13.61 1.84 27.74
CA ASN A 14 -13.95 0.54 28.33
C ASN A 14 -15.29 0.06 27.73
N LEU A 15 -15.33 -0.08 26.41
CA LEU A 15 -16.39 -0.71 25.62
C LEU A 15 -15.99 -2.14 25.23
N ALA A 16 -14.89 -2.66 25.78
CA ALA A 16 -14.51 -4.06 25.70
C ALA A 16 -15.48 -4.89 26.56
N GLY A 17 -16.68 -5.12 26.06
CA GLY A 17 -17.68 -5.95 26.78
C GLY A 17 -19.08 -5.91 26.17
N ALA A 18 -19.34 -5.02 25.23
CA ALA A 18 -20.64 -4.96 24.57
C ALA A 18 -20.51 -5.36 23.09
N ASN A 19 -21.18 -6.44 22.68
CA ASN A 19 -21.37 -6.81 21.29
C ASN A 19 -22.29 -5.79 20.58
N TRP A 20 -21.78 -4.60 20.28
CA TRP A 20 -22.49 -3.50 19.58
C TRP A 20 -22.53 -3.70 18.05
N ILE A 21 -22.66 -4.91 17.59
CA ILE A 21 -22.67 -5.27 16.18
C ILE A 21 -23.98 -4.78 15.56
N GLY A 22 -23.88 -3.79 14.68
CA GLY A 22 -24.99 -3.36 13.83
C GLY A 22 -25.82 -2.16 14.30
N ASP A 23 -25.56 -1.60 15.49
CA ASP A 23 -26.34 -0.52 16.06
C ASP A 23 -25.61 0.82 16.17
N GLU A 24 -24.34 0.89 15.69
CA GLU A 24 -23.54 2.11 15.64
C GLU A 24 -23.82 2.90 14.35
N TRP A 25 -24.01 4.20 14.52
CA TRP A 25 -24.20 5.15 13.42
C TRP A 25 -23.20 6.28 13.52
N VAL A 26 -22.71 6.74 12.41
CA VAL A 26 -21.98 8.02 12.32
C VAL A 26 -22.89 9.03 11.65
N VAL A 27 -23.03 10.18 12.27
CA VAL A 27 -23.94 11.23 11.84
C VAL A 27 -23.23 12.58 11.82
N ARG A 28 -23.29 13.27 10.69
CA ARG A 28 -22.81 14.66 10.59
C ARG A 28 -23.99 15.60 10.75
N VAL A 29 -23.86 16.55 11.69
CA VAL A 29 -24.97 17.41 12.14
C VAL A 29 -24.54 18.87 12.09
N GLU A 30 -25.31 19.72 11.47
CA GLU A 30 -25.12 21.16 11.54
C GLU A 30 -25.56 21.73 12.89
N GLY A 31 -24.69 22.50 13.55
CA GLY A 31 -24.99 23.18 14.82
C GLY A 31 -24.34 22.59 16.07
N GLY A 32 -23.36 21.68 15.86
CA GLY A 32 -22.45 21.23 16.93
C GLY A 32 -23.03 20.17 17.87
N ALA A 33 -22.25 19.83 18.90
CA ALA A 33 -22.51 18.69 19.79
C ALA A 33 -23.85 18.74 20.54
N GLN A 34 -24.30 19.94 20.95
CA GLN A 34 -25.57 20.07 21.65
C GLN A 34 -26.75 19.74 20.76
N VAL A 35 -26.73 20.21 19.49
CA VAL A 35 -27.76 19.90 18.50
C VAL A 35 -27.73 18.42 18.18
N ALA A 36 -26.54 17.84 17.99
CA ALA A 36 -26.37 16.40 17.74
C ALA A 36 -26.94 15.54 18.87
N SER A 37 -26.72 15.94 20.15
CA SER A 37 -27.25 15.22 21.30
C SER A 37 -28.77 15.27 21.38
N LEU A 38 -29.37 16.44 21.12
CA LEU A 38 -30.83 16.61 21.09
C LEU A 38 -31.47 15.79 19.97
N LEU A 39 -30.92 15.86 18.77
CA LEU A 39 -31.41 15.08 17.62
C LEU A 39 -31.26 13.57 17.82
N ALA A 40 -30.18 13.12 18.44
CA ALA A 40 -30.02 11.71 18.80
C ALA A 40 -31.14 11.24 19.71
N LEU A 41 -31.41 11.98 20.82
CA LEU A 41 -32.46 11.67 21.77
C LEU A 41 -33.86 11.66 21.12
N GLN A 42 -34.15 12.67 20.29
CA GLN A 42 -35.44 12.77 19.59
C GLN A 42 -35.63 11.63 18.58
N SER A 43 -34.54 11.10 18.02
CA SER A 43 -34.56 10.01 17.04
C SER A 43 -34.44 8.61 17.68
N GLY A 44 -34.41 8.51 19.00
CA GLY A 44 -34.29 7.23 19.73
C GLY A 44 -32.89 6.64 19.71
N TYR A 45 -31.87 7.50 19.66
CA TYR A 45 -30.47 7.14 19.73
C TYR A 45 -29.79 7.75 20.94
N ARG A 46 -28.75 7.09 21.42
CA ARG A 46 -27.83 7.60 22.41
C ARG A 46 -26.63 8.26 21.72
N HIS A 47 -26.35 9.51 22.03
CA HIS A 47 -25.16 10.22 21.58
C HIS A 47 -23.94 9.77 22.38
N LEU A 48 -22.88 9.29 21.71
CA LEU A 48 -21.66 8.78 22.35
C LEU A 48 -20.50 9.79 22.33
N GLY A 49 -20.55 10.80 21.48
CA GLY A 49 -19.51 11.81 21.35
C GLY A 49 -19.05 12.05 19.92
N PRO A 50 -18.05 12.91 19.74
CA PRO A 50 -17.51 13.22 18.42
C PRO A 50 -16.69 12.08 17.84
N VAL A 51 -16.66 12.00 16.50
CA VAL A 51 -15.70 11.18 15.74
C VAL A 51 -14.36 11.91 15.72
N LEU A 52 -13.30 11.25 16.14
CA LEU A 52 -11.99 11.86 16.27
C LEU A 52 -11.46 12.35 14.90
N GLY A 53 -11.09 13.63 14.86
CA GLY A 53 -10.54 14.25 13.65
C GLY A 53 -11.57 14.73 12.62
N PHE A 54 -12.88 14.60 12.90
CA PHE A 54 -13.95 15.03 11.98
C PHE A 54 -14.85 16.07 12.65
N GLU A 55 -14.96 17.23 12.06
CA GLU A 55 -15.82 18.32 12.54
C GLU A 55 -17.30 17.94 12.37
N ASP A 56 -18.12 18.37 13.33
CA ASP A 56 -19.58 18.18 13.33
C ASP A 56 -20.06 16.76 13.07
N THR A 57 -19.21 15.76 13.36
CA THR A 57 -19.44 14.34 13.10
C THR A 57 -19.44 13.57 14.42
N TYR A 58 -20.50 12.78 14.66
CA TYR A 58 -20.77 12.19 15.95
C TYR A 58 -21.14 10.72 15.85
N VAL A 59 -20.84 9.96 16.91
CA VAL A 59 -21.23 8.56 17.06
C VAL A 59 -22.55 8.48 17.81
N TRP A 60 -23.52 7.82 17.19
CA TRP A 60 -24.81 7.52 17.78
C TRP A 60 -25.01 6.02 17.89
N LEU A 61 -25.64 5.58 18.99
CA LEU A 61 -25.96 4.19 19.23
C LEU A 61 -27.47 4.04 19.35
N LYS A 62 -28.05 3.09 18.65
CA LYS A 62 -29.48 2.81 18.75
C LYS A 62 -29.81 2.21 20.13
N ASP A 63 -30.86 2.70 20.78
CA ASP A 63 -31.25 2.23 22.12
C ASP A 63 -32.03 0.90 22.03
N ASP A 64 -31.52 -0.16 22.64
CA ASP A 64 -32.00 -1.55 22.52
C ASP A 64 -33.44 -1.78 23.06
N LYS A 65 -34.00 -0.85 23.80
CA LYS A 65 -35.33 -1.02 24.40
C LYS A 65 -36.48 -1.17 23.41
N GLN A 66 -36.26 -0.87 22.11
CA GLN A 66 -37.26 -0.98 21.04
C GLN A 66 -36.96 -2.01 19.93
N SER A 67 -35.83 -2.72 19.98
CA SER A 67 -35.32 -3.50 18.84
C SER A 67 -35.72 -4.98 18.80
N GLN A 68 -36.46 -5.52 19.78
CA GLN A 68 -36.87 -6.93 19.75
C GLN A 68 -37.96 -7.31 18.71
N LYS A 69 -38.51 -6.32 17.98
CA LYS A 69 -39.47 -6.55 16.89
C LYS A 69 -38.98 -5.99 15.57
N LYS A 70 -38.39 -6.79 14.73
CA LYS A 70 -38.03 -6.61 13.31
C LYS A 70 -36.52 -6.54 13.02
N ARG A 71 -35.93 -7.69 12.78
CA ARG A 71 -34.54 -7.86 12.29
C ARG A 71 -34.39 -7.79 10.75
N ASP A 72 -35.45 -7.61 9.98
CA ASP A 72 -35.39 -7.61 8.51
C ASP A 72 -35.73 -6.24 7.90
N GLY A 73 -34.78 -5.68 7.12
CA GLY A 73 -35.02 -4.56 6.22
C GLY A 73 -34.98 -3.14 6.81
N GLY A 74 -34.58 -2.96 8.08
CA GLY A 74 -34.70 -1.68 8.79
C GLY A 74 -33.62 -0.62 8.49
N ALA A 75 -32.39 -1.02 8.17
CA ALA A 75 -31.24 -0.10 8.07
C ALA A 75 -31.38 0.96 6.93
N PRO A 76 -31.74 0.62 5.68
CA PRO A 76 -31.87 1.61 4.62
C PRO A 76 -33.01 2.62 4.88
N ARG A 77 -34.09 2.18 5.54
CA ARG A 77 -35.21 3.08 5.88
C ARG A 77 -34.83 4.04 7.00
N LEU A 78 -34.06 3.59 7.99
CA LEU A 78 -33.58 4.44 9.08
C LEU A 78 -32.57 5.49 8.59
N THR A 79 -31.61 5.09 7.76
CA THR A 79 -30.66 6.03 7.11
C THR A 79 -31.42 7.11 6.33
N LYS A 80 -32.46 6.71 5.56
CA LYS A 80 -33.27 7.66 4.80
C LYS A 80 -34.07 8.59 5.73
N ALA A 81 -34.61 8.09 6.83
CA ALA A 81 -35.36 8.88 7.80
C ALA A 81 -34.46 9.89 8.52
N LEU A 82 -33.25 9.49 8.93
CA LEU A 82 -32.28 10.39 9.54
C LEU A 82 -31.82 11.47 8.55
N ASN A 83 -31.50 11.10 7.34
CA ASN A 83 -31.07 12.01 6.27
C ASN A 83 -32.20 12.96 5.80
N SER A 84 -33.43 12.78 6.22
CA SER A 84 -34.54 13.70 5.93
C SER A 84 -34.64 14.90 6.89
N SER A 85 -33.87 14.90 8.01
CA SER A 85 -33.83 16.02 8.94
C SER A 85 -32.98 17.16 8.36
N ALA A 86 -33.51 18.40 8.41
CA ALA A 86 -32.84 19.58 7.84
C ALA A 86 -31.46 19.89 8.46
N LYS A 87 -31.19 19.40 9.65
CA LYS A 87 -29.90 19.61 10.36
C LYS A 87 -28.96 18.42 10.26
N ILE A 88 -29.39 17.28 9.76
CA ILE A 88 -28.54 16.12 9.52
C ILE A 88 -28.04 16.20 8.09
N ILE A 89 -26.73 16.43 7.93
CA ILE A 89 -26.10 16.51 6.63
C ILE A 89 -26.05 15.11 6.00
N TRP A 90 -25.67 14.09 6.80
CA TRP A 90 -25.75 12.67 6.44
C TRP A 90 -25.71 11.79 7.71
N ALA A 91 -26.19 10.56 7.57
CA ALA A 91 -26.11 9.52 8.57
C ALA A 91 -25.85 8.18 7.91
N ASP A 92 -24.82 7.47 8.37
CA ASP A 92 -24.41 6.17 7.84
C ASP A 92 -24.29 5.15 8.99
N GLN A 93 -24.95 3.99 8.81
CA GLN A 93 -24.80 2.87 9.73
C GLN A 93 -23.43 2.25 9.54
N GLN A 94 -22.72 2.03 10.64
CA GLN A 94 -21.40 1.43 10.62
C GLN A 94 -21.49 -0.08 10.44
N LYS A 95 -20.85 -0.57 9.37
CA LYS A 95 -20.76 -2.00 9.09
C LYS A 95 -19.36 -2.47 9.45
N ILE A 96 -19.30 -3.62 10.12
CA ILE A 96 -18.03 -4.27 10.38
C ILE A 96 -17.47 -4.79 9.05
N VAL A 97 -16.21 -4.47 8.82
CA VAL A 97 -15.42 -4.97 7.71
C VAL A 97 -14.29 -5.84 8.25
N LYS A 98 -13.93 -6.85 7.50
CA LYS A 98 -12.75 -7.64 7.80
C LYS A 98 -11.57 -7.06 7.07
N ARG A 99 -10.49 -6.80 7.80
CA ARG A 99 -9.19 -6.41 7.23
C ARG A 99 -8.19 -7.51 7.47
N HIS A 100 -7.40 -7.79 6.46
CA HIS A 100 -6.42 -8.85 6.46
C HIS A 100 -5.02 -8.26 6.39
N LYS A 101 -4.14 -8.76 7.24
CA LYS A 101 -2.70 -8.46 7.17
C LYS A 101 -2.15 -9.09 5.90
N ARG A 102 -1.17 -8.44 5.32
CA ARG A 102 -0.52 -8.87 4.07
C ARG A 102 0.80 -9.59 4.32
N ASP A 103 0.90 -10.33 5.46
CA ASP A 103 1.89 -11.37 5.67
C ASP A 103 1.34 -12.73 5.16
N TYR A 104 2.21 -13.56 4.62
CA TYR A 104 1.77 -14.84 4.04
C TYR A 104 1.58 -15.95 5.09
N LEU A 105 2.30 -15.91 6.20
CA LEU A 105 2.18 -16.87 7.29
C LEU A 105 1.32 -16.29 8.42
N SER A 106 0.02 -16.45 8.32
CA SER A 106 -0.84 -16.29 9.49
C SER A 106 -0.59 -17.48 10.43
N LEU A 107 -0.14 -17.22 11.66
CA LEU A 107 -0.05 -18.22 12.72
C LEU A 107 -1.39 -18.94 12.98
N SER A 108 -2.52 -18.39 12.51
CA SER A 108 -3.84 -19.03 12.58
C SER A 108 -4.02 -20.15 11.55
N SER A 109 -3.29 -20.17 10.45
CA SER A 109 -3.32 -21.26 9.47
C SER A 109 -2.49 -22.49 9.90
N LEU A 110 -1.61 -22.33 10.91
CA LEU A 110 -0.87 -23.44 11.51
C LEU A 110 -1.60 -24.12 12.68
N LYS A 111 -2.74 -23.57 13.13
CA LYS A 111 -3.52 -24.13 14.24
C LYS A 111 -4.76 -24.94 13.83
N SER A 112 -5.04 -25.07 12.53
CA SER A 112 -6.18 -25.88 12.05
C SER A 112 -5.85 -27.35 11.78
N ASP A 113 -4.60 -27.79 11.98
CA ASP A 113 -4.15 -29.17 11.78
C ASP A 113 -3.60 -29.82 13.07
N GLU A 114 -4.09 -29.42 14.25
CA GLU A 114 -3.87 -30.19 15.48
C GLU A 114 -4.88 -31.34 15.56
N GLY A 115 -4.63 -32.33 14.74
CA GLY A 115 -5.42 -33.56 14.73
C GLY A 115 -4.85 -34.61 13.79
N GLU A 116 -3.51 -34.83 13.84
CA GLU A 116 -2.92 -36.07 13.33
C GLU A 116 -1.50 -36.27 13.91
N GLU A 117 -1.30 -37.47 14.44
CA GLU A 117 -0.14 -38.17 14.98
C GLU A 117 1.24 -37.55 14.76
N GLU A 118 2.02 -37.48 15.86
CA GLU A 118 3.47 -37.32 15.86
C GLU A 118 4.10 -38.37 14.94
N VAL A 119 4.49 -37.98 13.75
CA VAL A 119 5.38 -38.77 12.92
C VAL A 119 6.81 -38.55 13.47
N PRO A 120 7.51 -39.60 13.93
CA PRO A 120 8.85 -39.44 14.45
C PRO A 120 9.80 -38.89 13.36
N LEU A 121 10.46 -37.78 13.66
CA LEU A 121 11.49 -37.18 12.84
C LEU A 121 12.52 -38.25 12.43
N ARG A 122 12.70 -38.45 11.13
CA ARG A 122 13.66 -39.40 10.59
C ARG A 122 15.09 -39.03 11.01
N ARG A 123 15.91 -40.03 11.18
CA ARG A 123 17.30 -39.99 11.62
C ARG A 123 18.21 -39.02 10.83
N GLU A 124 17.77 -38.58 9.66
CA GLU A 124 18.49 -37.66 8.76
C GLU A 124 18.43 -36.19 9.24
N GLU A 125 17.36 -35.77 9.95
CA GLU A 125 17.27 -34.39 10.47
C GLU A 125 18.17 -34.15 11.69
N ARG A 126 18.43 -35.20 12.51
CA ARG A 126 19.39 -35.09 13.62
C ARG A 126 20.86 -34.98 13.16
N VAL A 127 21.16 -35.52 11.96
CA VAL A 127 22.50 -35.37 11.38
C VAL A 127 22.70 -33.94 10.84
N GLN A 128 21.64 -33.32 10.36
CA GLN A 128 21.67 -31.92 9.88
C GLN A 128 21.82 -30.90 11.02
N GLU A 129 21.19 -31.12 12.18
CA GLU A 129 21.40 -30.26 13.36
C GLU A 129 22.82 -30.38 13.94
N SER A 130 23.39 -31.57 13.96
CA SER A 130 24.78 -31.76 14.39
C SER A 130 25.82 -31.22 13.39
N TYR A 131 25.48 -31.21 12.09
CA TYR A 131 26.30 -30.58 11.05
C TYR A 131 26.21 -29.04 11.13
N ALA A 132 25.04 -28.50 11.45
CA ALA A 132 24.85 -27.06 11.58
C ALA A 132 25.60 -26.48 12.77
N SER A 133 25.67 -27.18 13.93
CA SER A 133 26.46 -26.75 15.10
C SER A 133 27.96 -26.78 14.84
N ASN A 134 28.46 -27.81 14.16
CA ASN A 134 29.88 -27.91 13.81
C ASN A 134 30.32 -26.92 12.71
N ILE A 135 29.39 -26.54 11.80
CA ILE A 135 29.64 -25.49 10.80
C ILE A 135 29.63 -24.11 11.45
N LEU A 136 28.81 -23.87 12.49
CA LEU A 136 28.77 -22.60 13.19
C LEU A 136 30.05 -22.35 14.01
N ASP A 137 30.62 -23.38 14.64
CA ASP A 137 31.90 -23.25 15.35
C ASP A 137 33.09 -23.12 14.41
N GLY A 138 33.11 -23.84 13.29
CA GLY A 138 34.11 -23.66 12.22
C GLY A 138 34.00 -22.35 11.48
N GLN A 139 32.79 -21.82 11.31
CA GLN A 139 32.55 -20.49 10.73
C GLN A 139 32.98 -19.37 11.69
N LYS A 140 32.85 -19.54 13.00
CA LYS A 140 33.22 -18.51 13.96
C LYS A 140 34.73 -18.25 13.92
N THR A 141 35.55 -19.29 13.86
CA THR A 141 37.02 -19.17 13.74
C THR A 141 37.42 -18.63 12.36
N TRP A 142 36.76 -19.02 11.30
CA TRP A 142 37.03 -18.55 9.93
C TRP A 142 36.53 -17.10 9.70
N LEU A 143 35.45 -16.72 10.35
CA LEU A 143 34.95 -15.34 10.38
C LEU A 143 35.95 -14.43 11.11
N ASP A 144 36.47 -14.83 12.28
CA ASP A 144 37.41 -14.02 13.07
C ASP A 144 38.75 -13.74 12.35
N GLU A 145 39.16 -14.59 11.41
CA GLU A 145 40.42 -14.42 10.66
C GLU A 145 40.27 -13.56 9.38
N GLN A 146 39.07 -13.47 8.80
CA GLN A 146 38.80 -12.66 7.58
C GLN A 146 38.34 -11.22 7.84
N PHE A 147 38.09 -10.86 9.09
CA PHE A 147 37.35 -9.68 9.47
C PHE A 147 38.16 -8.52 10.06
N ASN A 148 39.44 -8.42 9.73
CA ASN A 148 40.29 -7.31 10.13
C ASN A 148 40.40 -6.16 9.12
N ASP A 149 39.51 -6.06 8.15
CA ASP A 149 39.45 -4.92 7.25
C ASP A 149 38.42 -3.89 7.78
N PRO A 150 38.83 -2.77 8.37
CA PRO A 150 37.94 -1.75 8.89
C PRO A 150 37.11 -1.05 7.81
N ASP A 151 37.44 -1.26 6.53
CA ASP A 151 36.70 -0.70 5.38
C ASP A 151 35.71 -1.72 4.77
N ASP A 152 35.57 -2.93 5.34
CA ASP A 152 34.59 -3.91 4.86
C ASP A 152 33.17 -3.48 5.24
N PRO A 153 32.28 -3.17 4.27
CA PRO A 153 30.93 -2.70 4.54
C PRO A 153 30.05 -3.68 5.32
N ARG A 154 30.48 -4.95 5.47
CA ARG A 154 29.78 -5.98 6.25
C ARG A 154 29.83 -5.73 7.76
N PHE A 155 30.66 -4.80 8.25
CA PHE A 155 30.86 -4.50 9.67
C PHE A 155 30.46 -3.09 10.10
N ILE A 156 29.60 -2.43 9.33
CA ILE A 156 29.11 -1.09 9.70
C ILE A 156 28.31 -1.14 11.01
N PHE A 157 27.61 -2.25 11.28
CA PHE A 157 26.74 -2.41 12.45
C PHE A 157 27.04 -3.70 13.20
N ASN A 158 26.83 -3.68 14.54
CA ASN A 158 27.07 -4.79 15.44
C ASN A 158 25.83 -5.65 15.75
N ASP A 159 24.72 -5.38 15.09
CA ASP A 159 23.41 -5.99 15.35
C ASP A 159 23.37 -7.44 14.86
N GLU A 160 22.77 -8.33 15.69
CA GLU A 160 22.90 -9.79 15.53
C GLU A 160 22.40 -10.32 14.17
N LEU A 161 21.40 -9.68 13.56
CA LEU A 161 20.83 -10.06 12.26
C LEU A 161 21.32 -9.19 11.09
N TRP A 162 22.24 -8.24 11.32
CA TRP A 162 22.74 -7.38 10.24
C TRP A 162 23.20 -8.18 9.02
N HIS A 163 23.88 -9.27 9.23
CA HIS A 163 24.35 -10.17 8.16
C HIS A 163 23.19 -10.87 7.39
N ARG A 164 21.96 -10.84 7.90
CA ARG A 164 20.75 -11.37 7.27
C ARG A 164 19.97 -10.33 6.48
N GLU A 165 20.33 -9.07 6.61
CA GLU A 165 19.65 -7.95 5.93
C GLU A 165 20.19 -7.72 4.52
N TRP A 166 20.12 -8.79 3.72
CA TRP A 166 20.58 -8.83 2.33
C TRP A 166 19.95 -7.74 1.44
N TYR A 167 18.78 -7.23 1.82
CA TYR A 167 18.06 -6.18 1.12
C TYR A 167 18.62 -4.77 1.39
N LEU A 168 19.38 -4.59 2.46
CA LEU A 168 20.12 -3.35 2.76
C LEU A 168 21.56 -3.41 2.29
N GLN A 169 22.16 -4.61 2.27
CA GLN A 169 23.49 -4.87 1.77
C GLN A 169 23.51 -6.11 0.89
N ASP A 170 24.12 -6.01 -0.29
CA ASP A 170 24.25 -7.17 -1.16
C ASP A 170 25.29 -8.16 -0.62
N THR A 171 24.82 -9.15 0.12
CA THR A 171 25.67 -10.17 0.77
C THR A 171 26.12 -11.29 -0.17
N ARG A 172 25.80 -11.22 -1.46
CA ARG A 172 26.18 -12.28 -2.42
C ARG A 172 27.67 -12.33 -2.67
N SER A 173 28.22 -13.53 -2.64
CA SER A 173 29.64 -13.79 -2.93
C SER A 173 30.02 -13.56 -4.40
N ASN A 174 29.07 -13.69 -5.33
CA ASN A 174 29.30 -13.50 -6.76
C ASN A 174 29.14 -12.02 -7.15
N LYS A 175 30.23 -11.27 -7.11
CA LYS A 175 30.30 -9.86 -7.49
C LYS A 175 30.05 -9.61 -9.00
N ALA A 176 29.98 -10.66 -9.82
CA ALA A 176 29.63 -10.54 -11.25
C ALA A 176 28.12 -10.34 -11.51
N LEU A 177 27.28 -10.62 -10.52
CA LEU A 177 25.85 -10.34 -10.60
C LEU A 177 25.59 -8.85 -10.35
N PRO A 178 24.59 -8.24 -11.00
CA PRO A 178 24.20 -6.88 -10.71
C PRO A 178 23.80 -6.75 -9.24
N LYS A 179 24.20 -5.64 -8.61
CA LYS A 179 23.83 -5.31 -7.23
C LYS A 179 22.30 -5.34 -7.10
N LEU A 180 21.81 -6.04 -6.08
CA LEU A 180 20.38 -6.22 -5.81
C LEU A 180 20.09 -5.89 -4.35
N ASP A 181 20.38 -4.67 -3.91
CA ASP A 181 19.95 -4.13 -2.64
C ASP A 181 19.22 -2.80 -2.83
N LEU A 182 18.69 -2.24 -1.76
CA LEU A 182 17.96 -0.97 -1.78
C LEU A 182 18.90 0.25 -1.88
N ASN A 183 20.21 0.03 -1.91
CA ASN A 183 21.24 1.06 -2.05
C ASN A 183 21.21 2.12 -0.94
N VAL A 184 21.10 1.69 0.31
CA VAL A 184 21.03 2.57 1.49
C VAL A 184 22.41 2.91 2.09
N LEU A 185 23.39 2.01 1.99
CA LEU A 185 24.71 2.16 2.65
C LEU A 185 25.42 3.48 2.35
N PRO A 186 25.43 4.00 1.11
CA PRO A 186 26.04 5.29 0.84
C PRO A 186 25.38 6.44 1.63
N LEU A 187 24.09 6.32 1.94
CA LEU A 187 23.34 7.33 2.70
C LEU A 187 23.73 7.32 4.17
N TYR A 188 23.89 6.13 4.77
CA TYR A 188 24.32 5.99 6.17
C TYR A 188 25.70 6.61 6.41
N ARG A 189 26.63 6.44 5.46
CA ARG A 189 27.95 7.11 5.49
C ARG A 189 27.87 8.63 5.46
N LEU A 190 26.79 9.18 4.91
CA LEU A 190 26.51 10.62 4.89
C LEU A 190 25.71 11.11 6.09
N GLY A 191 25.40 10.22 7.07
CA GLY A 191 24.57 10.54 8.24
C GLY A 191 23.09 10.72 7.92
N ILE A 192 22.63 10.14 6.79
CA ILE A 192 21.20 10.16 6.39
C ILE A 192 20.55 8.87 6.87
N THR A 193 19.78 8.98 7.95
CA THR A 193 19.32 7.86 8.80
C THR A 193 17.82 7.94 9.13
N GLY A 194 17.11 8.93 8.58
CA GLY A 194 15.69 9.20 8.85
C GLY A 194 15.44 10.14 10.04
N ARG A 195 16.51 10.72 10.62
CA ARG A 195 16.43 11.57 11.80
C ARG A 195 15.44 12.74 11.63
N GLY A 196 14.51 12.87 12.61
CA GLY A 196 13.52 13.94 12.65
C GLY A 196 12.32 13.74 11.74
N VAL A 197 12.15 12.54 11.17
CA VAL A 197 10.96 12.10 10.43
C VAL A 197 10.11 11.18 11.31
N ARG A 198 8.78 11.30 11.24
CA ARG A 198 7.83 10.55 12.04
C ARG A 198 6.98 9.64 11.17
N VAL A 199 7.10 8.33 11.42
CA VAL A 199 6.38 7.30 10.68
C VAL A 199 5.36 6.63 11.59
N ALA A 200 4.11 6.51 11.14
CA ALA A 200 3.06 5.79 11.83
C ALA A 200 2.74 4.46 11.10
N VAL A 201 2.83 3.37 11.82
CA VAL A 201 2.42 2.03 11.36
C VAL A 201 0.96 1.82 11.76
N LEU A 202 0.07 1.78 10.77
CA LEU A 202 -1.34 1.45 10.97
C LEU A 202 -1.50 -0.05 10.91
N ASP A 203 -1.64 -0.72 12.05
CA ASP A 203 -1.66 -2.18 12.13
C ASP A 203 -2.39 -2.69 13.40
N ASP A 204 -1.99 -3.83 13.92
CA ASP A 204 -2.49 -4.38 15.19
C ASP A 204 -1.81 -3.76 16.43
N GLY A 205 -0.88 -2.85 16.24
CA GLY A 205 -0.08 -2.19 17.27
C GLY A 205 1.42 -2.53 17.17
N LEU A 206 2.23 -2.02 18.10
CA LEU A 206 3.68 -2.29 18.17
C LEU A 206 4.11 -2.65 19.58
N GLU A 207 5.14 -3.49 19.74
CA GLU A 207 5.78 -3.77 21.04
C GLU A 207 6.79 -2.67 21.40
N TYR A 208 6.32 -1.65 22.10
CA TYR A 208 7.13 -0.48 22.49
C TYR A 208 8.23 -0.79 23.52
N THR A 209 8.13 -1.91 24.20
CA THR A 209 9.14 -2.39 25.14
C THR A 209 10.25 -3.16 24.47
N HIS A 210 10.12 -3.40 23.16
CA HIS A 210 11.14 -4.10 22.40
C HIS A 210 12.44 -3.30 22.42
N GLN A 211 13.54 -3.93 22.84
CA GLN A 211 14.84 -3.27 23.03
C GLN A 211 15.30 -2.52 21.77
N ASP A 212 15.01 -3.06 20.62
CA ASP A 212 15.42 -2.56 19.30
C ASP A 212 14.47 -1.50 18.70
N LEU A 213 13.45 -1.08 19.45
CA LEU A 213 12.48 -0.05 19.04
C LEU A 213 12.23 1.01 20.09
N ARG A 214 12.60 0.76 21.37
CA ARG A 214 12.08 1.54 22.50
C ARG A 214 12.49 3.00 22.48
N ASP A 215 13.66 3.34 21.96
CA ASP A 215 14.15 4.71 21.90
C ASP A 215 13.52 5.48 20.73
N ASN A 216 12.96 4.74 19.77
CA ASN A 216 12.23 5.26 18.61
C ASN A 216 10.71 5.22 18.79
N TYR A 217 10.13 4.52 19.83
CA TYR A 217 8.69 4.17 19.87
C TYR A 217 7.87 4.33 21.15
N VAL A 218 6.55 3.97 20.93
CA VAL A 218 5.47 3.90 21.94
C VAL A 218 4.30 2.95 21.57
N ARG A 219 4.13 1.77 22.28
CA ARG A 219 3.05 0.74 22.48
C ARG A 219 2.51 -0.20 21.35
N ALA A 220 2.12 -1.40 21.59
CA ALA A 220 2.33 -2.87 21.41
C ALA A 220 1.35 -3.69 20.52
N ASN A 221 1.82 -4.62 19.64
CA ASN A 221 1.38 -5.97 19.19
C ASN A 221 2.16 -6.49 17.95
N ALA A 222 1.93 -7.78 17.49
CA ALA A 222 2.91 -8.57 16.74
C ALA A 222 3.28 -8.12 15.32
N HIS A 223 2.30 -8.00 14.43
CA HIS A 223 2.56 -7.77 13.00
C HIS A 223 3.09 -6.35 12.76
N GLY A 224 2.49 -5.38 13.40
CA GLY A 224 2.98 -4.01 13.37
C GLY A 224 4.40 -3.87 13.95
N THR A 225 4.79 -4.71 14.94
CA THR A 225 6.17 -4.74 15.47
C THR A 225 7.17 -5.13 14.39
N ARG A 226 6.86 -6.14 13.56
CA ARG A 226 7.70 -6.54 12.43
C ARG A 226 7.84 -5.41 11.41
N CYS A 227 6.74 -4.79 11.02
CA CYS A 227 6.74 -3.66 10.09
C CYS A 227 7.53 -2.46 10.64
N ALA A 228 7.43 -2.19 11.95
CA ALA A 228 8.16 -1.10 12.58
C ALA A 228 9.68 -1.33 12.62
N GLY A 229 10.10 -2.57 12.86
CA GLY A 229 11.50 -2.95 12.85
C GLY A 229 12.16 -2.67 11.50
N GLU A 230 11.53 -3.07 10.40
CA GLU A 230 12.07 -2.79 9.06
C GLU A 230 12.28 -1.30 8.80
N ILE A 231 11.46 -0.44 9.41
CA ILE A 231 11.59 1.01 9.26
C ILE A 231 12.67 1.56 10.17
N ALA A 232 12.66 1.18 11.47
CA ALA A 232 13.34 1.93 12.52
C ALA A 232 13.94 1.04 13.65
N MET A 233 14.39 -0.20 13.36
CA MET A 233 15.28 -0.91 14.29
C MET A 233 16.48 -0.04 14.60
N GLU A 234 16.86 0.04 15.89
CA GLU A 234 17.99 0.85 16.36
C GLU A 234 19.33 0.23 15.93
N ALA A 235 20.20 1.02 15.35
CA ALA A 235 21.51 0.55 14.93
C ALA A 235 22.51 0.48 16.10
N ASN A 236 23.42 -0.49 16.08
CA ASN A 236 24.54 -0.66 17.02
C ASN A 236 24.12 -0.90 18.48
N ASN A 237 23.06 -1.66 18.70
CA ASN A 237 22.59 -2.01 20.03
C ASN A 237 22.70 -3.53 20.35
N TRP A 238 23.35 -4.33 19.47
CA TRP A 238 23.51 -5.78 19.59
C TRP A 238 22.18 -6.55 19.54
N LYS A 239 21.13 -5.94 19.01
CA LYS A 239 19.79 -6.54 18.98
C LYS A 239 19.24 -6.52 17.55
N CYS A 240 18.53 -7.56 17.16
CA CYS A 240 17.91 -7.78 15.85
C CYS A 240 18.73 -7.25 14.67
N GLY A 241 18.34 -6.14 14.09
CA GLY A 241 18.97 -5.60 12.88
C GLY A 241 18.97 -4.08 12.83
N VAL A 242 18.95 -3.53 11.61
CA VAL A 242 19.02 -2.10 11.38
C VAL A 242 17.82 -1.67 10.50
N GLY A 243 16.99 -0.78 10.98
CA GLY A 243 15.90 -0.22 10.18
C GLY A 243 16.43 0.60 9.01
N VAL A 244 15.68 0.63 7.91
CA VAL A 244 16.05 1.46 6.73
C VAL A 244 16.26 2.92 7.13
N ALA A 245 15.49 3.41 8.10
CA ALA A 245 15.58 4.76 8.66
C ALA A 245 15.72 4.67 10.18
N PHE A 246 16.82 4.09 10.65
CA PHE A 246 17.04 3.66 12.04
C PHE A 246 17.05 4.80 13.08
N GLU A 247 17.05 6.06 12.68
CA GLU A 247 16.86 7.23 13.57
C GLU A 247 15.51 7.94 13.34
N ALA A 248 14.60 7.34 12.56
CA ALA A 248 13.24 7.87 12.42
C ALA A 248 12.43 7.59 13.69
N SER A 249 11.57 8.51 14.08
CA SER A 249 10.60 8.26 15.15
C SER A 249 9.46 7.41 14.63
N ILE A 250 9.21 6.28 15.28
CA ILE A 250 8.16 5.32 14.88
C ILE A 250 6.98 5.35 15.85
N GLY A 251 5.76 5.28 15.35
CA GLY A 251 4.53 5.21 16.13
C GLY A 251 3.59 4.14 15.61
N GLY A 252 2.79 3.52 16.50
CA GLY A 252 1.78 2.53 16.11
C GLY A 252 0.37 3.06 16.30
N ILE A 253 -0.46 2.86 15.30
CA ILE A 253 -1.90 3.12 15.37
C ILE A 253 -2.61 1.77 15.35
N LYS A 254 -3.20 1.40 16.49
CA LYS A 254 -3.83 0.10 16.70
C LYS A 254 -5.20 0.05 16.04
N LEU A 255 -5.25 -0.41 14.81
CA LEU A 255 -6.44 -0.51 13.99
C LEU A 255 -7.00 -1.94 13.91
N LEU A 256 -6.14 -2.95 13.77
CA LEU A 256 -6.54 -4.32 13.41
C LEU A 256 -6.81 -5.23 14.61
N ASP A 257 -6.66 -4.75 15.83
CA ASP A 257 -6.89 -5.53 17.06
C ASP A 257 -8.30 -5.27 17.61
N GLY A 258 -9.31 -5.60 16.81
CA GLY A 258 -10.71 -5.41 17.17
C GLY A 258 -11.65 -5.41 15.96
N LEU A 259 -12.85 -4.92 16.17
CA LEU A 259 -13.85 -4.77 15.10
C LEU A 259 -13.54 -3.49 14.31
N VAL A 260 -13.27 -3.65 13.04
CA VAL A 260 -12.98 -2.54 12.13
C VAL A 260 -14.26 -2.11 11.43
N ASN A 261 -14.47 -0.80 11.31
CA ASN A 261 -15.50 -0.19 10.49
C ASN A 261 -14.97 1.13 9.89
N ASP A 262 -15.74 1.79 9.04
CA ASP A 262 -15.31 3.02 8.35
C ASP A 262 -14.92 4.15 9.32
N ARG A 263 -15.57 4.24 10.50
CA ARG A 263 -15.19 5.21 11.54
C ARG A 263 -13.79 4.92 12.08
N VAL A 264 -13.53 3.70 12.47
CA VAL A 264 -12.21 3.29 13.02
C VAL A 264 -11.11 3.52 11.99
N GLU A 265 -11.35 3.18 10.73
CA GLU A 265 -10.41 3.45 9.63
C GLU A 265 -10.18 4.94 9.42
N GLY A 266 -11.26 5.74 9.39
CA GLY A 266 -11.17 7.18 9.23
C GLY A 266 -10.41 7.86 10.38
N GLU A 267 -10.69 7.48 11.62
CA GLU A 267 -9.98 7.98 12.80
C GLU A 267 -8.49 7.61 12.77
N ALA A 268 -8.15 6.38 12.33
CA ALA A 268 -6.78 5.92 12.23
C ALA A 268 -6.00 6.62 11.11
N LEU A 269 -6.55 6.67 9.89
CA LEU A 269 -5.95 7.32 8.72
C LEU A 269 -5.83 8.84 8.86
N GLY A 270 -6.72 9.45 9.63
CA GLY A 270 -6.73 10.89 9.92
C GLY A 270 -6.07 11.27 11.24
N TYR A 271 -5.38 10.33 11.91
CA TYR A 271 -4.82 10.59 13.23
C TYR A 271 -3.60 11.51 13.17
N LYS A 272 -3.73 12.72 13.73
CA LYS A 272 -2.67 13.73 13.88
C LYS A 272 -1.84 13.98 12.62
N PRO A 273 -2.44 14.34 11.49
CA PRO A 273 -1.71 14.57 10.23
C PRO A 273 -0.73 15.76 10.33
N GLU A 274 -0.89 16.62 11.32
CA GLU A 274 0.05 17.69 11.63
C GLU A 274 1.37 17.19 12.26
N LEU A 275 1.36 15.96 12.82
CA LEU A 275 2.52 15.37 13.48
C LEU A 275 3.15 14.23 12.68
N VAL A 276 2.34 13.44 11.97
CA VAL A 276 2.81 12.25 11.24
C VAL A 276 3.22 12.63 9.83
N ASP A 277 4.45 12.29 9.45
CA ASP A 277 4.98 12.54 8.12
C ASP A 277 4.56 11.45 7.13
N ILE A 278 4.69 10.18 7.55
CA ILE A 278 4.39 9.00 6.74
C ILE A 278 3.47 8.05 7.52
N TYR A 279 2.41 7.59 6.87
CA TYR A 279 1.59 6.47 7.33
C TYR A 279 1.90 5.25 6.47
N THR A 280 2.14 4.10 7.08
CA THR A 280 2.31 2.84 6.36
C THR A 280 1.27 1.82 6.79
N ALA A 281 0.67 1.14 5.81
CA ALA A 281 -0.39 0.18 6.00
C ALA A 281 -0.06 -1.13 5.27
N SER A 282 0.11 -2.19 6.06
CA SER A 282 0.42 -3.53 5.58
C SER A 282 -0.80 -4.46 5.67
N TRP A 283 -1.97 -3.94 5.30
CA TRP A 283 -3.27 -4.61 5.35
C TRP A 283 -4.19 -4.13 4.22
N GLY A 284 -5.32 -4.78 4.05
CA GLY A 284 -6.34 -4.41 3.07
C GLY A 284 -7.59 -5.28 3.16
N PRO A 285 -8.47 -5.22 2.15
CA PRO A 285 -9.50 -6.22 1.92
C PRO A 285 -8.94 -7.65 1.89
N ALA A 286 -9.83 -8.64 1.88
CA ALA A 286 -9.38 -10.02 1.75
C ALA A 286 -8.74 -10.28 0.38
N ASP A 287 -7.51 -10.81 0.41
CA ASP A 287 -6.76 -11.25 -0.78
C ASP A 287 -7.26 -12.65 -1.20
N ASP A 288 -8.54 -12.75 -1.62
CA ASP A 288 -9.25 -14.02 -1.83
C ASP A 288 -9.67 -14.29 -3.29
N GLY A 289 -9.37 -13.37 -4.19
CA GLY A 289 -9.77 -13.44 -5.60
C GLY A 289 -11.26 -13.19 -5.84
N LYS A 290 -11.98 -12.64 -4.84
CA LYS A 290 -13.44 -12.39 -4.90
C LYS A 290 -13.82 -11.01 -4.38
N SER A 291 -13.17 -10.55 -3.31
CA SER A 291 -13.48 -9.30 -2.63
C SER A 291 -13.32 -8.10 -3.57
N LEU A 292 -14.23 -7.16 -3.45
CA LEU A 292 -14.22 -5.87 -4.15
C LEU A 292 -14.60 -4.82 -3.10
N GLU A 293 -13.61 -4.17 -2.50
CA GLU A 293 -13.84 -3.23 -1.41
C GLU A 293 -12.99 -1.98 -1.56
N ALA A 294 -13.54 -0.85 -1.15
CA ALA A 294 -12.88 0.46 -1.15
C ALA A 294 -12.99 1.13 0.21
N PRO A 295 -12.15 2.15 0.48
CA PRO A 295 -12.31 2.98 1.66
C PRO A 295 -13.74 3.50 1.81
N GLY A 296 -14.29 3.47 3.01
CA GLY A 296 -15.58 4.05 3.32
C GLY A 296 -15.56 5.59 3.21
N ARG A 297 -16.65 6.24 3.58
CA ARG A 297 -16.77 7.71 3.51
C ARG A 297 -15.72 8.40 4.38
N LEU A 298 -15.61 7.97 5.65
CA LEU A 298 -14.69 8.59 6.60
C LEU A 298 -13.24 8.28 6.28
N ALA A 299 -12.92 7.06 5.85
CA ALA A 299 -11.58 6.71 5.41
C ALA A 299 -11.14 7.55 4.20
N ARG A 300 -12.02 7.77 3.20
CA ARG A 300 -11.73 8.67 2.07
C ARG A 300 -11.54 10.13 2.49
N GLU A 301 -12.39 10.64 3.39
CA GLU A 301 -12.25 12.00 3.92
C GLU A 301 -10.94 12.15 4.70
N ALA A 302 -10.54 11.13 5.48
CA ALA A 302 -9.30 11.12 6.23
C ALA A 302 -8.07 11.19 5.31
N LEU A 303 -8.02 10.34 4.27
CA LEU A 303 -6.97 10.38 3.26
C LEU A 303 -6.88 11.76 2.61
N LYS A 304 -8.03 12.30 2.16
CA LYS A 304 -8.09 13.64 1.56
C LYS A 304 -7.61 14.72 2.53
N LYS A 305 -8.02 14.68 3.80
CA LYS A 305 -7.56 15.59 4.83
C LYS A 305 -6.05 15.48 5.06
N GLY A 306 -5.54 14.24 5.15
CA GLY A 306 -4.12 13.98 5.32
C GLY A 306 -3.27 14.57 4.22
N ILE A 307 -3.66 14.40 2.94
CA ILE A 307 -2.88 14.93 1.80
C ILE A 307 -3.04 16.44 1.61
N THR A 308 -4.06 17.08 2.19
CA THR A 308 -4.27 18.52 2.08
C THR A 308 -3.73 19.31 3.26
N MET A 309 -3.88 18.80 4.48
CA MET A 309 -3.53 19.51 5.73
C MET A 309 -2.30 18.93 6.41
N GLY A 310 -1.95 17.68 6.14
CA GLY A 310 -0.80 17.01 6.74
C GLY A 310 0.50 17.75 6.45
N ARG A 311 1.48 17.61 7.37
CA ARG A 311 2.82 18.20 7.23
C ARG A 311 2.80 19.70 6.89
N GLY A 312 1.87 20.43 7.49
CA GLY A 312 1.72 21.87 7.26
C GLY A 312 1.27 22.23 5.83
N GLY A 313 0.41 21.43 5.24
CA GLY A 313 -0.14 21.62 3.88
C GLY A 313 0.65 20.92 2.76
N ARG A 314 1.78 20.26 3.06
CA ARG A 314 2.55 19.46 2.09
C ARG A 314 1.90 18.10 1.83
N GLY A 315 1.02 17.66 2.73
CA GLY A 315 0.34 16.38 2.72
C GLY A 315 1.17 15.27 3.36
N SER A 316 0.51 14.46 4.18
CA SER A 316 1.08 13.21 4.70
C SER A 316 1.25 12.20 3.58
N ILE A 317 2.28 11.37 3.67
CA ILE A 317 2.56 10.32 2.70
C ILE A 317 1.93 9.02 3.19
N TYR A 318 1.12 8.37 2.34
CA TYR A 318 0.49 7.07 2.66
C TYR A 318 1.14 5.98 1.82
N VAL A 319 1.81 5.02 2.46
CA VAL A 319 2.44 3.86 1.83
C VAL A 319 1.59 2.62 2.08
N TRP A 320 1.31 1.85 1.04
CA TRP A 320 0.37 0.74 1.11
C TRP A 320 0.93 -0.52 0.46
N ALA A 321 0.74 -1.67 1.12
CA ALA A 321 1.07 -2.98 0.56
C ALA A 321 0.09 -3.35 -0.57
N SER A 322 0.60 -3.88 -1.69
CA SER A 322 -0.22 -4.09 -2.91
C SER A 322 -1.13 -5.31 -2.89
N GLY A 323 -0.93 -6.27 -1.98
CA GLY A 323 -1.75 -7.48 -1.85
C GLY A 323 -1.01 -8.80 -2.06
N ASN A 324 -1.56 -9.87 -1.48
CA ASN A 324 -0.96 -11.21 -1.45
C ASN A 324 -1.86 -12.31 -2.08
N GLY A 325 -2.87 -11.92 -2.84
CA GLY A 325 -3.84 -12.85 -3.44
C GLY A 325 -3.41 -13.48 -4.77
N GLY A 326 -2.13 -13.36 -5.16
CA GLY A 326 -1.67 -13.85 -6.47
C GLY A 326 -1.92 -15.33 -6.71
N SER A 327 -1.80 -16.19 -5.69
CA SER A 327 -2.13 -17.63 -5.78
C SER A 327 -3.62 -17.91 -6.03
N LYS A 328 -4.48 -16.95 -5.71
CA LYS A 328 -5.94 -17.00 -5.94
C LYS A 328 -6.36 -16.21 -7.18
N SER A 329 -5.38 -15.79 -8.00
CA SER A 329 -5.61 -14.95 -9.18
C SER A 329 -6.31 -13.64 -8.84
N ASP A 330 -6.03 -13.05 -7.66
CA ASP A 330 -6.55 -11.76 -7.30
C ASP A 330 -5.91 -10.63 -8.11
N ASP A 331 -6.62 -9.50 -8.18
CA ASP A 331 -6.20 -8.31 -8.92
C ASP A 331 -6.30 -7.10 -8.00
N CYS A 332 -5.18 -6.48 -7.70
CA CYS A 332 -5.11 -5.33 -6.80
C CYS A 332 -5.87 -4.07 -7.31
N GLY A 333 -6.33 -4.06 -8.55
CA GLY A 333 -7.33 -3.08 -9.04
C GLY A 333 -8.71 -3.24 -8.40
N CYS A 334 -8.96 -4.36 -7.71
CA CYS A 334 -10.18 -4.61 -6.93
C CYS A 334 -10.06 -4.21 -5.45
N ASP A 335 -8.91 -3.66 -5.04
CA ASP A 335 -8.65 -3.02 -3.76
C ASP A 335 -8.64 -1.49 -3.93
N GLY A 336 -9.62 -0.80 -3.36
CA GLY A 336 -9.73 0.65 -3.48
C GLY A 336 -8.74 1.45 -2.62
N TYR A 337 -7.96 0.80 -1.73
CA TYR A 337 -6.82 1.43 -1.03
C TYR A 337 -5.59 1.46 -1.91
N VAL A 338 -5.27 0.34 -2.56
CA VAL A 338 -4.22 0.23 -3.58
C VAL A 338 -4.56 1.09 -4.80
N GLY A 339 -5.83 1.07 -5.24
CA GLY A 339 -6.36 1.88 -6.34
C GLY A 339 -6.61 3.36 -6.00
N SER A 340 -6.17 3.85 -4.84
CA SER A 340 -6.32 5.26 -4.47
C SER A 340 -5.18 6.10 -5.02
N ILE A 341 -5.48 7.25 -5.63
CA ILE A 341 -4.46 8.22 -6.07
C ILE A 341 -3.65 8.82 -4.91
N TYR A 342 -4.13 8.67 -3.67
CA TYR A 342 -3.51 9.23 -2.46
C TYR A 342 -2.49 8.30 -1.82
N THR A 343 -2.42 7.04 -2.24
CA THR A 343 -1.54 6.03 -1.68
C THR A 343 -0.40 5.68 -2.63
N ILE A 344 0.74 5.31 -2.07
CA ILE A 344 1.89 4.76 -2.78
C ILE A 344 1.80 3.24 -2.63
N ALA A 345 1.28 2.56 -3.64
CA ALA A 345 1.14 1.11 -3.64
C ALA A 345 2.48 0.44 -3.96
N ILE A 346 2.93 -0.45 -3.07
CA ILE A 346 4.24 -1.10 -3.13
C ILE A 346 4.07 -2.60 -3.35
N GLY A 347 4.66 -3.11 -4.44
CA GLY A 347 4.78 -4.53 -4.75
C GLY A 347 6.01 -5.17 -4.12
N SER A 348 6.16 -6.48 -4.33
CA SER A 348 7.27 -7.27 -3.80
C SER A 348 8.15 -7.87 -4.91
N ALA A 349 9.44 -7.96 -4.63
CA ALA A 349 10.40 -8.77 -5.38
C ALA A 349 11.18 -9.69 -4.43
N SER A 350 11.52 -10.89 -4.87
CA SER A 350 12.36 -11.80 -4.10
C SER A 350 13.84 -11.40 -4.16
N GLN A 351 14.66 -12.04 -3.33
CA GLN A 351 16.11 -11.87 -3.30
C GLN A 351 16.76 -12.04 -4.70
N THR A 352 16.17 -12.86 -5.56
CA THR A 352 16.66 -13.10 -6.92
C THR A 352 16.05 -12.16 -7.96
N GLY A 353 15.31 -11.13 -7.53
CA GLY A 353 14.64 -10.18 -8.42
C GLY A 353 13.45 -10.75 -9.16
N ARG A 354 12.87 -11.85 -8.70
CA ARG A 354 11.70 -12.48 -9.31
C ARG A 354 10.41 -12.05 -8.65
N PHE A 355 9.32 -12.09 -9.41
CA PHE A 355 7.98 -11.83 -8.89
C PHE A 355 7.56 -12.98 -7.97
N PRO A 356 7.15 -12.70 -6.72
CA PRO A 356 6.75 -13.73 -5.79
C PRO A 356 5.37 -14.30 -6.17
N TRP A 357 5.15 -15.58 -5.84
CA TRP A 357 3.94 -16.31 -6.17
C TRP A 357 2.66 -15.77 -5.52
N TYR A 358 2.78 -15.06 -4.41
CA TYR A 358 1.68 -14.38 -3.73
C TYR A 358 1.36 -13.00 -4.30
N GLY A 359 2.26 -12.41 -5.08
CA GLY A 359 2.11 -11.05 -5.58
C GLY A 359 0.89 -10.88 -6.48
N GLU A 360 0.22 -9.77 -6.33
CA GLU A 360 -0.90 -9.36 -7.18
C GLU A 360 -0.42 -8.51 -8.35
N ILE A 361 -1.25 -8.42 -9.37
CA ILE A 361 -0.87 -7.78 -10.63
C ILE A 361 -1.94 -6.77 -11.01
N CYS A 362 -1.63 -5.47 -10.85
CA CYS A 362 -2.49 -4.39 -11.33
C CYS A 362 -1.66 -3.16 -11.73
N PRO A 363 -2.19 -2.27 -12.58
CA PRO A 363 -1.46 -1.08 -13.01
C PRO A 363 -1.45 0.05 -11.99
N ALA A 364 -2.01 -0.16 -10.79
CA ALA A 364 -1.97 0.79 -9.68
C ALA A 364 -0.68 0.69 -8.86
N THR A 365 0.05 -0.44 -8.93
CA THR A 365 1.35 -0.60 -8.25
C THR A 365 2.34 0.45 -8.75
N LEU A 366 2.85 1.29 -7.83
CA LEU A 366 3.75 2.39 -8.18
C LEU A 366 5.20 1.92 -8.31
N ALA A 367 5.68 1.17 -7.34
CA ALA A 367 7.04 0.63 -7.31
C ALA A 367 7.11 -0.65 -6.48
N THR A 368 8.33 -1.17 -6.30
CA THR A 368 8.58 -2.43 -5.61
C THR A 368 9.77 -2.28 -4.67
N THR A 369 9.71 -2.98 -3.53
CA THR A 369 10.87 -3.27 -2.68
C THR A 369 11.00 -4.78 -2.50
N TYR A 370 11.91 -5.23 -1.65
CA TYR A 370 12.14 -6.65 -1.43
C TYR A 370 11.19 -7.27 -0.40
N SER A 371 11.00 -8.57 -0.53
CA SER A 371 10.34 -9.46 0.42
C SER A 371 10.77 -10.91 0.17
N SER A 372 10.05 -11.87 0.71
CA SER A 372 10.24 -13.29 0.42
C SER A 372 9.90 -13.64 -1.04
N GLY A 373 10.36 -14.76 -1.50
CA GLY A 373 10.09 -15.26 -2.85
C GLY A 373 9.70 -16.74 -2.87
N ALA A 374 10.40 -17.54 -3.66
CA ALA A 374 10.26 -18.99 -3.67
C ALA A 374 10.78 -19.61 -2.36
N TYR A 375 10.48 -20.88 -2.13
CA TYR A 375 10.72 -21.59 -0.87
C TYR A 375 12.17 -21.50 -0.34
N HIS A 376 13.14 -21.28 -1.21
CA HIS A 376 14.57 -21.17 -0.85
C HIS A 376 15.09 -19.72 -0.80
N ASP A 377 14.26 -18.74 -1.14
CA ASP A 377 14.67 -17.34 -1.07
C ASP A 377 14.66 -16.86 0.39
N GLN A 378 15.62 -16.02 0.76
CA GLN A 378 15.64 -15.41 2.09
C GLN A 378 14.43 -14.48 2.23
N MET A 379 13.90 -14.44 3.44
CA MET A 379 12.83 -13.51 3.84
C MET A 379 13.44 -12.28 4.51
N ILE A 380 12.61 -11.42 5.07
CA ILE A 380 13.04 -10.17 5.68
C ILE A 380 13.32 -10.38 7.17
N ALA A 381 14.46 -9.86 7.63
CA ALA A 381 14.87 -9.84 9.03
C ALA A 381 14.29 -8.61 9.72
N THR A 382 13.74 -8.77 10.93
CA THR A 382 13.13 -7.67 11.68
C THR A 382 12.88 -8.05 13.15
N THR A 383 12.36 -7.10 13.93
CA THR A 383 11.86 -7.34 15.29
C THR A 383 10.66 -8.29 15.33
N ASP A 384 10.45 -8.98 16.46
CA ASP A 384 9.25 -9.79 16.70
C ASP A 384 8.80 -9.66 18.16
N LEU A 385 7.66 -10.27 18.53
CA LEU A 385 7.11 -10.17 19.87
C LEU A 385 8.03 -10.71 20.96
N LYS A 386 7.77 -10.25 22.20
CA LYS A 386 8.48 -10.66 23.42
C LYS A 386 9.98 -10.35 23.36
N ASN A 387 10.31 -9.19 22.78
CA ASN A 387 11.69 -8.76 22.62
C ASN A 387 12.55 -9.76 21.83
N THR A 388 11.95 -10.45 20.84
CA THR A 388 12.67 -11.38 19.97
C THR A 388 12.86 -10.81 18.58
N CYS A 389 13.62 -11.50 17.75
CA CYS A 389 13.87 -11.14 16.36
C CYS A 389 13.37 -12.25 15.43
N THR A 390 13.11 -11.93 14.20
CA THR A 390 12.73 -12.90 13.18
C THR A 390 13.45 -12.66 11.86
N THR A 391 13.73 -13.72 11.12
CA THR A 391 14.19 -13.68 9.72
C THR A 391 13.11 -14.18 8.76
N ARG A 392 11.85 -14.16 9.20
CA ARG A 392 10.71 -14.79 8.50
C ARG A 392 9.58 -13.84 8.15
N HIS A 393 9.85 -12.53 8.10
CA HIS A 393 8.82 -11.59 7.65
C HIS A 393 8.67 -11.68 6.12
N THR A 394 7.43 -11.62 5.63
CA THR A 394 7.08 -12.00 4.25
C THR A 394 5.86 -11.21 3.74
N GLY A 395 5.53 -11.40 2.46
CA GLY A 395 4.39 -10.75 1.82
C GLY A 395 4.67 -9.31 1.42
N THR A 396 3.69 -8.66 0.86
CA THR A 396 3.75 -7.21 0.59
C THR A 396 3.76 -6.39 1.88
N SER A 397 3.42 -7.03 3.02
CA SER A 397 3.58 -6.46 4.36
C SER A 397 5.02 -6.08 4.70
N ALA A 398 6.01 -6.82 4.23
CA ALA A 398 7.42 -6.48 4.41
C ALA A 398 7.89 -5.42 3.40
N SER A 399 7.28 -5.36 2.22
CA SER A 399 7.71 -4.41 1.19
C SER A 399 7.29 -2.98 1.47
N ALA A 400 6.10 -2.73 1.97
CA ALA A 400 5.60 -1.38 2.24
C ALA A 400 6.43 -0.66 3.33
N PRO A 401 6.81 -1.28 4.46
CA PRO A 401 7.66 -0.66 5.46
C PRO A 401 9.04 -0.26 4.93
N LEU A 402 9.69 -1.10 4.13
CA LEU A 402 10.97 -0.76 3.50
C LEU A 402 10.86 0.50 2.62
N ALA A 403 9.76 0.64 1.86
CA ALA A 403 9.49 1.83 1.07
C ALA A 403 9.23 3.06 1.96
N ALA A 404 8.52 2.90 3.07
CA ALA A 404 8.29 3.98 4.04
C ALA A 404 9.61 4.46 4.65
N GLY A 405 10.54 3.54 4.98
CA GLY A 405 11.88 3.86 5.43
C GLY A 405 12.68 4.66 4.39
N ILE A 406 12.66 4.26 3.12
CA ILE A 406 13.33 5.00 2.03
C ILE A 406 12.77 6.43 1.91
N LEU A 407 11.46 6.59 2.00
CA LEU A 407 10.83 7.91 1.96
C LEU A 407 11.16 8.74 3.21
N ALA A 408 11.36 8.12 4.37
CA ALA A 408 11.82 8.81 5.57
C ALA A 408 13.25 9.35 5.40
N LEU A 409 14.15 8.61 4.76
CA LEU A 409 15.49 9.11 4.41
C LEU A 409 15.42 10.36 3.52
N ALA A 410 14.52 10.36 2.53
CA ALA A 410 14.32 11.52 1.66
C ALA A 410 13.76 12.75 2.41
N LEU A 411 12.80 12.53 3.32
CA LEU A 411 12.22 13.60 4.13
C LEU A 411 13.20 14.19 5.16
N GLN A 412 14.21 13.44 5.61
CA GLN A 412 15.30 14.00 6.40
C GLN A 412 16.04 15.09 5.61
N ILE A 413 16.27 14.87 4.34
CA ILE A 413 17.02 15.79 3.46
C ILE A 413 16.15 16.93 2.97
N ASN A 414 14.91 16.65 2.60
CA ASN A 414 14.00 17.67 2.08
C ASN A 414 12.59 17.53 2.70
N LYS A 415 12.35 18.29 3.76
CA LYS A 415 11.05 18.32 4.45
C LYS A 415 9.95 19.03 3.65
N GLU A 416 10.33 19.77 2.59
CA GLU A 416 9.40 20.52 1.76
C GLU A 416 8.70 19.65 0.70
N LEU A 417 9.17 18.41 0.49
CA LEU A 417 8.53 17.47 -0.45
C LEU A 417 7.04 17.31 -0.13
N THR A 418 6.21 17.52 -1.14
CA THR A 418 4.78 17.23 -1.05
C THR A 418 4.53 15.72 -1.19
N TRP A 419 3.31 15.28 -0.85
CA TRP A 419 2.91 13.89 -1.06
C TRP A 419 2.99 13.47 -2.53
N ARG A 420 2.78 14.42 -3.49
CA ARG A 420 2.95 14.16 -4.92
C ARG A 420 4.42 14.11 -5.33
N ASP A 421 5.26 15.00 -4.78
CA ASP A 421 6.70 14.95 -5.01
C ASP A 421 7.28 13.58 -4.64
N ALA A 422 6.81 13.00 -3.53
CA ALA A 422 7.19 11.65 -3.13
C ALA A 422 6.85 10.59 -4.20
N GLN A 423 5.65 10.64 -4.79
CA GLN A 423 5.26 9.74 -5.88
C GLN A 423 6.12 9.94 -7.13
N HIS A 424 6.33 11.20 -7.53
CA HIS A 424 7.19 11.52 -8.67
C HIS A 424 8.65 11.08 -8.46
N LEU A 425 9.19 11.26 -7.26
CA LEU A 425 10.53 10.79 -6.90
C LEU A 425 10.65 9.27 -6.98
N VAL A 426 9.66 8.54 -6.42
CA VAL A 426 9.62 7.08 -6.49
C VAL A 426 9.64 6.61 -7.96
N ILE A 427 8.81 7.20 -8.82
CA ILE A 427 8.76 6.85 -10.24
C ILE A 427 10.06 7.23 -10.96
N TRP A 428 10.58 8.41 -10.67
CA TRP A 428 11.77 8.93 -11.33
C TRP A 428 13.04 8.15 -11.01
N THR A 429 13.10 7.51 -9.84
CA THR A 429 14.33 6.88 -9.35
C THR A 429 14.28 5.35 -9.26
N SER A 430 13.09 4.73 -9.39
CA SER A 430 12.96 3.26 -9.36
C SER A 430 13.61 2.60 -10.57
N GLU A 431 14.24 1.44 -10.40
CA GLU A 431 15.05 0.76 -11.40
C GLU A 431 14.37 -0.50 -11.94
N TYR A 432 14.18 -0.59 -13.27
CA TYR A 432 13.63 -1.80 -13.90
C TYR A 432 14.68 -2.90 -14.06
N SER A 433 15.94 -2.51 -14.17
CA SER A 433 17.05 -3.41 -14.55
C SER A 433 17.23 -4.61 -13.61
N PRO A 434 17.14 -4.47 -12.26
CA PRO A 434 17.22 -5.61 -11.36
C PRO A 434 16.09 -6.63 -11.55
N LEU A 435 14.95 -6.18 -12.07
CA LEU A 435 13.71 -6.98 -12.21
C LEU A 435 13.42 -7.40 -13.65
N ARG A 436 14.31 -7.09 -14.61
CA ARG A 436 14.12 -7.25 -16.05
C ARG A 436 13.90 -8.69 -16.53
N VAL A 437 14.30 -9.68 -15.73
CA VAL A 437 14.11 -11.11 -16.06
C VAL A 437 12.63 -11.54 -16.04
N ASN A 438 11.77 -10.73 -15.46
CA ASN A 438 10.34 -11.01 -15.37
C ASN A 438 9.64 -10.55 -16.66
N PRO A 439 8.61 -11.28 -17.14
CA PRO A 439 7.85 -10.88 -18.32
C PRO A 439 6.94 -9.69 -18.05
N GLY A 440 6.54 -8.99 -19.11
CA GLY A 440 5.52 -7.95 -19.05
C GLY A 440 6.05 -6.52 -18.93
N TRP A 441 7.36 -6.30 -19.03
CA TRP A 441 7.93 -4.96 -19.13
C TRP A 441 7.62 -4.31 -20.48
N PHE A 442 7.20 -3.07 -20.45
CA PHE A 442 7.08 -2.24 -21.63
C PHE A 442 7.51 -0.80 -21.30
N ARG A 443 7.83 -0.04 -22.34
CA ARG A 443 8.16 1.36 -22.20
C ARG A 443 6.96 2.19 -22.64
N ASN A 444 6.46 3.06 -21.75
CA ASN A 444 5.36 3.95 -22.07
C ASN A 444 5.84 5.09 -23.00
N ALA A 445 4.91 5.87 -23.56
CA ALA A 445 5.25 6.92 -24.52
C ALA A 445 6.05 8.08 -23.90
N ALA A 446 6.00 8.27 -22.58
CA ALA A 446 6.84 9.22 -21.85
C ALA A 446 8.26 8.68 -21.58
N GLY A 447 8.56 7.44 -21.97
CA GLY A 447 9.86 6.82 -21.86
C GLY A 447 10.14 6.09 -20.55
N PHE A 448 9.14 5.90 -19.68
CA PHE A 448 9.27 5.12 -18.47
C PHE A 448 9.08 3.62 -18.74
N TRP A 449 9.95 2.79 -18.13
CA TRP A 449 9.70 1.35 -18.04
C TRP A 449 8.63 1.08 -16.98
N PHE A 450 7.67 0.26 -17.34
CA PHE A 450 6.56 -0.11 -16.47
C PHE A 450 6.23 -1.61 -16.56
N ASN A 451 5.77 -2.17 -15.45
CA ASN A 451 5.25 -3.54 -15.37
C ASN A 451 4.16 -3.62 -14.30
N SER A 452 2.99 -4.14 -14.62
CA SER A 452 1.88 -4.27 -13.65
C SER A 452 2.20 -5.17 -12.43
N ARG A 453 3.35 -5.88 -12.41
CA ARG A 453 3.86 -6.65 -11.26
C ARG A 453 4.73 -5.81 -10.33
N PHE A 454 5.42 -4.80 -10.88
CA PHE A 454 6.51 -4.11 -10.18
C PHE A 454 6.41 -2.59 -10.24
N GLY A 455 5.36 -2.06 -10.87
CA GLY A 455 5.27 -0.63 -11.13
C GLY A 455 6.42 -0.14 -12.01
N PHE A 456 7.04 0.94 -11.61
CA PHE A 456 8.20 1.53 -12.32
C PHE A 456 9.54 0.87 -11.97
N GLY A 457 9.52 -0.14 -11.09
CA GLY A 457 10.70 -0.95 -10.77
C GLY A 457 11.05 -0.99 -9.28
N LEU A 458 12.27 -1.45 -9.00
CA LEU A 458 12.82 -1.53 -7.66
C LEU A 458 13.18 -0.13 -7.14
N MET A 459 12.74 0.22 -5.95
CA MET A 459 13.15 1.47 -5.31
C MET A 459 14.65 1.49 -5.04
N ASN A 460 15.28 2.64 -5.29
CA ASN A 460 16.69 2.89 -5.08
C ASN A 460 16.82 4.08 -4.12
N ALA A 461 17.18 3.78 -2.87
CA ALA A 461 17.23 4.79 -1.80
C ALA A 461 18.23 5.91 -2.10
N TYR A 462 19.44 5.56 -2.54
CA TYR A 462 20.47 6.55 -2.87
C TYR A 462 20.02 7.50 -4.00
N ALA A 463 19.46 6.94 -5.07
CA ALA A 463 18.97 7.73 -6.19
C ALA A 463 17.81 8.65 -5.78
N LEU A 464 16.88 8.14 -4.95
CA LEU A 464 15.72 8.89 -4.50
C LEU A 464 16.13 10.05 -3.57
N VAL A 465 16.98 9.78 -2.59
CA VAL A 465 17.47 10.80 -1.63
C VAL A 465 18.32 11.84 -2.35
N THR A 466 19.21 11.45 -3.26
CA THR A 466 20.03 12.38 -4.03
C THR A 466 19.17 13.29 -4.91
N ALA A 467 18.14 12.73 -5.57
CA ALA A 467 17.20 13.51 -6.37
C ALA A 467 16.37 14.48 -5.51
N SER A 468 16.06 14.11 -4.26
CA SER A 468 15.26 14.95 -3.36
C SER A 468 15.97 16.20 -2.87
N TYR A 469 17.31 16.24 -2.87
CA TYR A 469 18.11 17.35 -2.34
C TYR A 469 17.83 18.69 -3.03
N ASN A 470 17.77 18.69 -4.36
CA ASN A 470 17.47 19.88 -5.17
C ASN A 470 16.13 19.76 -5.92
N TRP A 471 15.19 19.03 -5.33
CA TRP A 471 13.91 18.79 -5.97
C TRP A 471 13.07 20.07 -6.05
N THR A 472 12.61 20.39 -7.24
CA THR A 472 11.60 21.42 -7.45
C THR A 472 10.22 20.76 -7.41
N SER A 473 9.37 21.21 -6.49
CA SER A 473 8.00 20.68 -6.36
C SER A 473 7.25 20.68 -7.67
N VAL A 474 6.52 19.60 -7.89
CA VAL A 474 5.74 19.42 -9.11
C VAL A 474 4.61 20.48 -9.19
N PRO A 475 4.21 20.89 -10.41
CA PRO A 475 3.16 21.88 -10.58
C PRO A 475 1.85 21.46 -9.93
N GLU A 476 0.94 22.42 -9.73
CA GLU A 476 -0.37 22.18 -9.15
C GLU A 476 -1.14 21.10 -9.91
N LYS A 477 -1.87 20.28 -9.14
CA LYS A 477 -2.64 19.16 -9.69
C LYS A 477 -3.90 19.65 -10.39
N THR A 478 -4.09 19.17 -11.59
CA THR A 478 -5.33 19.34 -12.37
C THR A 478 -6.04 18.00 -12.53
N THR A 479 -7.34 18.02 -12.63
CA THR A 479 -8.18 16.83 -12.86
C THR A 479 -9.19 17.14 -13.96
N CYS A 480 -9.31 16.25 -14.94
CA CYS A 480 -10.32 16.31 -15.97
C CYS A 480 -11.13 15.02 -16.03
N THR A 481 -12.45 15.12 -16.18
CA THR A 481 -13.34 13.97 -16.30
C THR A 481 -14.01 13.97 -17.67
N VAL A 482 -13.89 12.85 -18.37
CA VAL A 482 -14.45 12.64 -19.71
C VAL A 482 -15.44 11.48 -19.66
N ASN A 483 -16.66 11.71 -20.13
CA ASN A 483 -17.67 10.66 -20.24
C ASN A 483 -17.41 9.80 -21.48
N ALA A 484 -17.77 8.52 -21.40
CA ALA A 484 -17.75 7.65 -22.56
C ALA A 484 -18.75 8.14 -23.63
N ALA A 485 -18.37 8.01 -24.90
CA ALA A 485 -19.30 8.22 -26.01
C ALA A 485 -20.50 7.26 -25.87
N ALA A 486 -21.69 7.74 -26.29
CA ALA A 486 -22.90 6.95 -26.20
C ALA A 486 -22.78 5.66 -27.02
N LEU A 487 -23.16 4.55 -26.41
CA LEU A 487 -23.25 3.25 -27.09
C LEU A 487 -24.67 3.07 -27.67
N SER A 488 -24.72 2.65 -28.93
CA SER A 488 -25.99 2.25 -29.57
C SER A 488 -26.54 0.94 -29.00
N ASP A 489 -25.63 0.03 -28.61
CA ASP A 489 -25.94 -1.22 -27.95
C ASP A 489 -25.03 -1.37 -26.71
N ARG A 490 -25.63 -1.54 -25.55
CA ARG A 490 -24.97 -1.67 -24.26
C ARG A 490 -24.79 -3.12 -23.83
N SER A 491 -25.30 -4.08 -24.60
CA SER A 491 -25.20 -5.50 -24.24
C SER A 491 -23.77 -5.99 -24.34
N LEU A 492 -23.34 -6.77 -23.36
CA LEU A 492 -22.07 -7.47 -23.33
C LEU A 492 -22.35 -8.96 -23.21
N LEU A 493 -21.96 -9.74 -24.22
CA LEU A 493 -22.14 -11.18 -24.28
C LEU A 493 -20.79 -11.88 -24.24
N TYR A 494 -20.76 -13.12 -23.73
CA TYR A 494 -19.60 -13.97 -23.80
C TYR A 494 -19.01 -14.02 -25.22
N GLY A 495 -17.70 -14.01 -25.35
CA GLY A 495 -16.99 -14.03 -26.64
C GLY A 495 -17.00 -12.72 -27.42
N ASN A 496 -17.82 -11.74 -27.02
CA ASN A 496 -17.86 -10.43 -27.66
C ASN A 496 -17.11 -9.39 -26.84
N SER A 497 -16.48 -8.43 -27.51
CA SER A 497 -15.88 -7.26 -26.87
C SER A 497 -16.77 -6.03 -27.01
N LYS A 498 -16.84 -5.24 -25.95
CA LYS A 498 -17.46 -3.92 -25.98
C LYS A 498 -16.37 -2.86 -25.86
N ARG A 499 -16.33 -1.94 -26.84
CA ARG A 499 -15.37 -0.83 -26.84
C ARG A 499 -16.06 0.48 -26.52
N LEU A 500 -15.57 1.17 -25.49
CA LEU A 500 -15.95 2.53 -25.14
C LEU A 500 -14.85 3.49 -25.61
N GLN A 501 -15.27 4.69 -26.01
CA GLN A 501 -14.39 5.77 -26.46
C GLN A 501 -14.58 6.99 -25.58
N PHE A 502 -13.45 7.64 -25.21
CA PHE A 502 -13.43 8.88 -24.44
C PHE A 502 -12.61 9.90 -25.24
N ASP A 503 -13.23 11.03 -25.56
CA ASP A 503 -12.54 12.11 -26.27
C ASP A 503 -11.95 13.12 -25.30
N ALA A 504 -10.70 12.92 -24.91
CA ALA A 504 -9.99 13.83 -24.02
C ALA A 504 -9.46 15.08 -24.73
N ALA A 505 -9.44 15.11 -26.08
CA ALA A 505 -9.02 16.29 -26.81
C ALA A 505 -10.06 17.41 -26.71
N SER A 506 -11.34 17.11 -26.87
CA SER A 506 -12.42 18.10 -26.76
C SER A 506 -12.87 18.34 -25.32
N GLY A 507 -12.77 17.31 -24.46
CA GLY A 507 -13.26 17.38 -23.08
C GLY A 507 -12.40 18.17 -22.11
N CYS A 508 -11.06 18.14 -22.29
CA CYS A 508 -10.09 18.68 -21.32
C CYS A 508 -9.23 19.81 -21.88
N TRP A 509 -9.21 20.00 -23.20
CA TRP A 509 -8.31 20.98 -23.84
C TRP A 509 -8.88 22.40 -23.79
N SER A 510 -8.01 23.39 -23.61
CA SER A 510 -8.38 24.83 -23.53
C SER A 510 -9.34 25.18 -22.38
N THR A 511 -9.36 24.38 -21.33
CA THR A 511 -10.10 24.62 -20.10
C THR A 511 -9.14 24.79 -18.92
N ASP A 512 -9.68 25.15 -17.75
CA ASP A 512 -8.88 25.15 -16.51
C ASP A 512 -8.48 23.71 -16.08
N GLU A 513 -9.09 22.70 -16.68
CA GLU A 513 -8.82 21.28 -16.45
C GLU A 513 -7.78 20.69 -17.42
N GLU A 514 -7.09 21.51 -18.20
CA GLU A 514 -6.06 21.09 -19.16
C GLU A 514 -4.91 20.36 -18.48
N ILE A 515 -4.54 19.20 -19.04
CA ILE A 515 -3.43 18.36 -18.58
C ILE A 515 -2.45 18.12 -19.73
N ALA A 516 -1.17 18.49 -19.52
CA ALA A 516 -0.09 18.19 -20.46
C ALA A 516 0.86 17.08 -19.99
N PHE A 517 0.79 16.71 -18.71
CA PHE A 517 1.61 15.66 -18.11
C PHE A 517 0.73 14.83 -17.18
N LEU A 518 0.49 13.58 -17.56
CA LEU A 518 -0.32 12.64 -16.77
C LEU A 518 0.39 12.16 -15.50
N GLU A 519 -0.40 11.97 -14.46
CA GLU A 519 -0.04 11.26 -13.23
C GLU A 519 -0.87 9.97 -13.14
N HIS A 520 -2.07 10.06 -12.58
CA HIS A 520 -2.98 8.93 -12.42
C HIS A 520 -4.10 8.97 -13.46
N VAL A 521 -4.51 7.81 -13.89
CA VAL A 521 -5.70 7.63 -14.72
C VAL A 521 -6.66 6.71 -13.99
N GLU A 522 -7.89 7.17 -13.72
CA GLU A 522 -8.96 6.33 -13.19
C GLU A 522 -10.01 6.07 -14.27
N VAL A 523 -10.47 4.83 -14.36
CA VAL A 523 -11.63 4.47 -15.18
C VAL A 523 -12.75 4.08 -14.22
N GLU A 524 -13.78 4.94 -14.12
CA GLU A 524 -14.98 4.66 -13.35
C GLU A 524 -15.93 3.82 -14.20
N VAL A 525 -16.17 2.59 -13.77
CA VAL A 525 -16.97 1.60 -14.51
C VAL A 525 -18.28 1.34 -13.78
N ASN A 526 -19.37 1.40 -14.56
CA ASN A 526 -20.69 0.95 -14.15
C ASN A 526 -21.12 -0.17 -15.11
N LEU A 527 -21.27 -1.40 -14.60
CA LEU A 527 -21.46 -2.59 -15.43
C LEU A 527 -22.15 -3.68 -14.62
N ASP A 528 -23.29 -4.15 -15.09
CA ASP A 528 -23.92 -5.36 -14.59
C ASP A 528 -23.46 -6.56 -15.43
N TYR A 529 -23.09 -7.67 -14.77
CA TYR A 529 -22.64 -8.88 -15.45
C TYR A 529 -22.91 -10.13 -14.62
N THR A 530 -23.29 -11.22 -15.27
CA THR A 530 -23.70 -12.47 -14.61
C THR A 530 -22.57 -13.12 -13.79
N ARG A 531 -21.30 -12.93 -14.19
CA ARG A 531 -20.14 -13.41 -13.46
C ARG A 531 -18.99 -12.40 -13.55
N ARG A 532 -18.86 -11.55 -12.54
CA ARG A 532 -17.88 -10.45 -12.51
C ARG A 532 -16.44 -10.91 -12.72
N GLY A 533 -16.06 -12.03 -12.14
CA GLY A 533 -14.70 -12.56 -12.24
C GLY A 533 -14.28 -13.09 -13.60
N ALA A 534 -15.19 -13.21 -14.56
CA ALA A 534 -14.88 -13.56 -15.93
C ALA A 534 -14.43 -12.35 -16.78
N LEU A 535 -14.74 -11.14 -16.30
CA LEU A 535 -14.45 -9.90 -17.02
C LEU A 535 -12.96 -9.60 -17.07
N GLN A 536 -12.52 -9.09 -18.21
CA GLN A 536 -11.22 -8.46 -18.40
C GLN A 536 -11.39 -7.11 -19.07
N MET A 537 -10.51 -6.16 -18.71
CA MET A 537 -10.57 -4.80 -19.25
C MET A 537 -9.19 -4.32 -19.65
N ARG A 538 -9.11 -3.63 -20.78
CA ARG A 538 -7.87 -3.05 -21.30
C ARG A 538 -8.12 -1.59 -21.71
N LEU A 539 -7.31 -0.70 -21.14
CA LEU A 539 -7.29 0.71 -21.49
C LEU A 539 -6.18 0.96 -22.52
N THR A 540 -6.49 1.71 -23.57
CA THR A 540 -5.51 2.15 -24.57
C THR A 540 -5.49 3.68 -24.58
N ALA A 541 -4.33 4.26 -24.31
CA ALA A 541 -4.10 5.71 -24.38
C ALA A 541 -3.97 6.20 -25.84
N PRO A 542 -4.16 7.50 -26.11
CA PRO A 542 -3.96 8.09 -27.44
C PRO A 542 -2.55 7.86 -28.00
N SER A 543 -1.55 7.78 -27.13
CA SER A 543 -0.16 7.42 -27.44
C SER A 543 0.05 6.01 -27.98
N GLY A 544 -0.97 5.15 -27.86
CA GLY A 544 -0.89 3.72 -28.18
C GLY A 544 -0.46 2.83 -27.01
N THR A 545 -0.16 3.38 -25.84
CA THR A 545 0.12 2.61 -24.62
C THR A 545 -1.11 1.80 -24.21
N ARG A 546 -0.94 0.47 -24.09
CA ARG A 546 -2.02 -0.47 -23.75
C ARG A 546 -1.81 -1.06 -22.37
N VAL A 547 -2.81 -0.92 -21.51
CA VAL A 547 -2.74 -1.30 -20.10
C VAL A 547 -3.89 -2.24 -19.75
N PRO A 548 -3.63 -3.49 -19.31
CA PRO A 548 -4.66 -4.30 -18.67
C PRO A 548 -5.01 -3.67 -17.32
N ILE A 549 -6.25 -3.19 -17.16
CA ILE A 549 -6.72 -2.56 -15.92
C ILE A 549 -7.52 -3.51 -15.03
N LEU A 550 -8.00 -4.62 -15.60
CA LEU A 550 -8.61 -5.74 -14.87
C LEU A 550 -8.26 -7.05 -15.58
N LYS A 551 -7.84 -8.03 -14.81
CA LYS A 551 -7.65 -9.42 -15.24
C LYS A 551 -8.76 -10.30 -14.71
N PRO A 552 -9.04 -11.45 -15.36
CA PRO A 552 -10.02 -12.38 -14.85
C PRO A 552 -9.65 -12.90 -13.45
N ARG A 553 -10.62 -12.84 -12.54
CA ARG A 553 -10.54 -13.36 -11.17
C ARG A 553 -11.41 -14.60 -11.07
N ARG A 554 -10.82 -15.76 -11.34
CA ARG A 554 -11.55 -17.02 -11.56
C ARG A 554 -12.43 -17.47 -10.38
N LEU A 555 -12.11 -17.03 -9.16
CA LEU A 555 -12.85 -17.34 -7.96
C LEU A 555 -14.03 -16.38 -7.69
N ASP A 556 -14.10 -15.26 -8.40
CA ASP A 556 -15.17 -14.27 -8.27
C ASP A 556 -16.38 -14.66 -9.12
N ASP A 557 -17.36 -15.28 -8.46
CA ASP A 557 -18.63 -15.71 -9.06
C ASP A 557 -19.78 -14.73 -8.80
N SER A 558 -19.46 -13.52 -8.31
CA SER A 558 -20.45 -12.48 -8.02
C SER A 558 -21.16 -11.99 -9.31
N SER A 559 -22.48 -11.87 -9.23
CA SER A 559 -23.31 -11.24 -10.26
C SER A 559 -23.55 -9.74 -10.02
N ALA A 560 -22.91 -9.14 -9.00
CA ALA A 560 -23.12 -7.73 -8.66
C ALA A 560 -22.44 -6.74 -9.63
N GLY A 561 -21.65 -7.22 -10.59
CA GLY A 561 -20.94 -6.38 -11.55
C GLY A 561 -20.03 -5.34 -10.89
N PHE A 562 -19.96 -4.14 -11.45
CA PHE A 562 -19.25 -2.99 -10.93
C PHE A 562 -20.19 -1.78 -10.84
N ALA A 563 -20.37 -1.23 -9.64
CA ALA A 563 -21.19 -0.05 -9.39
C ALA A 563 -20.29 1.17 -9.14
N LYS A 564 -20.02 1.96 -10.19
CA LYS A 564 -19.11 3.11 -10.15
C LYS A 564 -17.74 2.78 -9.56
N TRP A 565 -17.23 1.61 -9.88
CA TRP A 565 -15.92 1.18 -9.42
C TRP A 565 -14.83 1.89 -10.22
N LYS A 566 -13.82 2.39 -9.53
CA LYS A 566 -12.69 3.09 -10.14
C LYS A 566 -11.47 2.16 -10.21
N PHE A 567 -11.09 1.81 -11.43
CA PHE A 567 -9.81 1.17 -11.69
C PHE A 567 -8.76 2.24 -11.93
N MET A 568 -7.70 2.26 -11.14
CA MET A 568 -6.63 3.23 -11.23
C MET A 568 -5.41 2.63 -11.96
N SER A 569 -4.75 3.44 -12.76
CA SER A 569 -3.50 3.13 -13.44
C SER A 569 -2.50 4.26 -13.35
N VAL A 570 -1.23 3.92 -13.13
CA VAL A 570 -0.08 4.81 -13.22
C VAL A 570 0.77 4.52 -14.47
N ALA A 571 0.42 3.53 -15.25
CA ALA A 571 1.23 3.04 -16.38
C ALA A 571 1.49 4.07 -17.47
N THR A 572 0.59 5.05 -17.64
CA THR A 572 0.70 6.16 -18.61
C THR A 572 1.31 7.43 -18.02
N TRP A 573 2.00 7.32 -16.88
CA TRP A 573 2.63 8.46 -16.21
C TRP A 573 3.54 9.26 -17.15
N GLY A 574 3.34 10.54 -17.18
CA GLY A 574 4.12 11.48 -18.01
C GLY A 574 3.69 11.58 -19.47
N GLU A 575 2.71 10.79 -19.91
CA GLU A 575 2.21 10.89 -21.28
C GLU A 575 1.30 12.10 -21.46
N ASP A 576 1.16 12.54 -22.70
CA ASP A 576 0.15 13.53 -23.12
C ASP A 576 -1.20 12.84 -23.23
N PRO A 577 -2.23 13.27 -22.49
CA PRO A 577 -3.53 12.61 -22.50
C PRO A 577 -4.41 12.96 -23.70
N ARG A 578 -4.02 13.93 -24.52
CA ARG A 578 -4.87 14.48 -25.60
C ARG A 578 -5.13 13.46 -26.68
N GLY A 579 -6.41 13.26 -26.99
CA GLY A 579 -6.85 12.36 -28.04
C GLY A 579 -7.91 11.38 -27.56
N THR A 580 -8.13 10.34 -28.34
CA THR A 580 -9.14 9.32 -28.04
C THR A 580 -8.55 8.20 -27.21
N TRP A 581 -9.13 7.96 -26.04
CA TRP A 581 -8.89 6.81 -25.20
C TRP A 581 -9.89 5.71 -25.52
N LEU A 582 -9.45 4.45 -25.45
CA LEU A 582 -10.29 3.29 -25.71
C LEU A 582 -10.28 2.36 -24.49
N LEU A 583 -11.48 1.94 -24.05
CA LEU A 583 -11.65 0.89 -23.07
C LEU A 583 -12.30 -0.32 -23.73
N ASP A 584 -11.58 -1.43 -23.80
CA ASP A 584 -12.10 -2.72 -24.24
C ASP A 584 -12.52 -3.55 -23.02
N ILE A 585 -13.78 -4.00 -23.00
CA ILE A 585 -14.35 -4.88 -21.97
C ILE A 585 -14.78 -6.18 -22.66
N LEU A 586 -14.36 -7.33 -22.12
CA LEU A 586 -14.69 -8.63 -22.72
C LEU A 586 -14.70 -9.75 -21.67
N ASP A 587 -15.38 -10.86 -22.00
CA ASP A 587 -15.34 -12.15 -21.32
C ASP A 587 -15.01 -13.25 -22.36
N GLU A 588 -13.88 -13.93 -22.18
CA GLU A 588 -13.43 -15.06 -23.02
C GLU A 588 -13.25 -16.35 -22.24
N ILE A 589 -13.44 -16.31 -20.91
CA ILE A 589 -13.11 -17.43 -20.03
C ILE A 589 -14.28 -17.96 -19.21
N GLY A 590 -15.37 -17.23 -19.18
CA GLY A 590 -16.57 -17.62 -18.45
C GLY A 590 -17.43 -18.63 -19.19
N PRO A 591 -18.53 -19.08 -18.57
CA PRO A 591 -19.59 -19.82 -19.27
C PRO A 591 -20.15 -19.05 -20.46
N SER A 592 -20.54 -19.77 -21.52
CA SER A 592 -21.06 -19.18 -22.76
C SER A 592 -22.39 -18.42 -22.61
N GLU A 593 -23.13 -18.70 -21.54
CA GLU A 593 -24.36 -18.02 -21.14
C GLU A 593 -24.14 -16.69 -20.42
N ASN A 594 -22.88 -16.33 -20.13
CA ASN A 594 -22.56 -15.06 -19.50
C ASN A 594 -23.01 -13.87 -20.33
N ASN A 595 -23.65 -12.93 -19.67
CA ASN A 595 -24.14 -11.70 -20.30
C ASN A 595 -24.25 -10.56 -19.27
N GLY A 596 -24.41 -9.35 -19.80
CA GLY A 596 -24.59 -8.18 -18.96
C GLY A 596 -24.82 -6.91 -19.75
N THR A 597 -24.80 -5.77 -19.07
CA THR A 597 -25.05 -4.46 -19.65
C THR A 597 -24.04 -3.44 -19.15
N VAL A 598 -23.40 -2.75 -20.09
CA VAL A 598 -22.46 -1.67 -19.80
C VAL A 598 -23.26 -0.39 -19.51
N GLY A 599 -23.11 0.14 -18.30
CA GLY A 599 -23.67 1.41 -17.87
C GLY A 599 -22.80 2.61 -18.31
N ASP A 600 -23.03 3.74 -17.66
CA ASP A 600 -22.22 4.92 -17.92
C ASP A 600 -20.83 4.76 -17.28
N CYS A 601 -19.80 5.04 -18.06
CA CYS A 601 -18.41 4.97 -17.65
C CYS A 601 -17.73 6.31 -17.84
N ASN A 602 -16.80 6.64 -16.95
CA ASN A 602 -16.04 7.88 -16.97
C ASN A 602 -14.54 7.61 -16.96
N LEU A 603 -13.79 8.40 -17.71
CA LEU A 603 -12.34 8.48 -17.65
C LEU A 603 -11.98 9.72 -16.85
N ILE A 604 -11.21 9.55 -15.77
CA ILE A 604 -10.75 10.62 -14.90
C ILE A 604 -9.25 10.71 -15.02
N LEU A 605 -8.77 11.81 -15.55
CA LEU A 605 -7.37 12.08 -15.79
C LEU A 605 -6.86 13.02 -14.71
N HIS A 606 -5.75 12.67 -14.10
CA HIS A 606 -5.06 13.48 -13.11
C HIS A 606 -3.66 13.81 -13.60
N GLY A 607 -3.21 15.03 -13.39
CA GLY A 607 -1.90 15.44 -13.84
C GLY A 607 -1.63 16.91 -13.61
N THR A 608 -0.77 17.48 -14.45
CA THR A 608 -0.39 18.88 -14.37
C THR A 608 -0.50 19.57 -15.74
N ARG A 609 -0.84 20.86 -15.73
CA ARG A 609 -0.85 21.69 -16.95
C ARG A 609 0.55 21.91 -17.50
N ASN A 610 1.53 22.05 -16.63
CA ASN A 610 2.93 22.26 -16.99
C ASN A 610 3.74 21.00 -16.74
N ILE A 611 4.72 20.74 -17.61
CA ILE A 611 5.65 19.62 -17.44
C ILE A 611 6.48 19.85 -16.16
N PRO A 612 6.59 18.88 -15.24
CA PRO A 612 7.43 18.99 -14.04
C PRO A 612 8.89 19.29 -14.37
N TYR A 613 9.54 20.12 -13.54
CA TYR A 613 10.90 20.62 -13.76
C TYR A 613 11.93 19.48 -13.97
N TYR A 614 11.83 18.39 -13.26
CA TYR A 614 12.74 17.24 -13.41
C TYR A 614 12.70 16.59 -14.80
N ARG A 615 11.69 16.91 -15.61
CA ARG A 615 11.51 16.43 -17.00
C ARG A 615 12.01 17.42 -18.06
N LYS A 616 12.51 18.59 -17.67
CA LYS A 616 12.95 19.64 -18.60
C LYS A 616 14.02 19.17 -19.60
N ASP A 617 14.90 18.27 -19.14
CA ASP A 617 16.02 17.73 -19.93
C ASP A 617 15.63 16.46 -20.72
N GLY A 618 14.34 16.13 -20.81
CA GLY A 618 13.83 15.03 -21.62
C GLY A 618 13.48 13.76 -20.84
N PRO A 619 13.41 12.61 -21.53
CA PRO A 619 13.04 11.35 -20.91
C PRO A 619 14.10 10.86 -19.92
N ARG A 620 13.66 10.03 -18.95
CA ARG A 620 14.54 9.44 -17.96
C ARG A 620 15.65 8.62 -18.62
N ILE A 621 16.87 8.85 -18.19
CA ILE A 621 18.02 7.99 -18.49
C ILE A 621 18.17 7.03 -17.30
N TYR A 622 17.94 5.74 -17.53
CA TYR A 622 18.07 4.73 -16.49
C TYR A 622 19.54 4.49 -16.16
N ASN A 623 19.83 4.34 -14.85
CA ASN A 623 21.19 4.14 -14.38
C ASN A 623 21.80 2.90 -15.04
N GLN A 624 22.97 3.09 -15.68
CA GLN A 624 23.69 2.00 -16.33
C GLN A 624 24.61 1.25 -15.37
N GLU A 625 24.63 1.60 -14.08
CA GLU A 625 25.49 0.94 -13.11
C GLU A 625 25.22 -0.57 -13.06
N TYR A 626 23.96 -0.96 -13.04
CA TYR A 626 23.56 -2.36 -13.19
C TYR A 626 23.97 -3.01 -14.53
N ASN A 627 24.28 -2.21 -15.55
CA ASN A 627 24.74 -2.70 -16.85
C ASN A 627 26.27 -2.61 -17.02
N ARG A 628 26.97 -1.72 -16.31
CA ARG A 628 28.43 -1.57 -16.38
C ARG A 628 29.17 -2.78 -15.86
N ILE A 629 28.70 -3.37 -14.77
CA ILE A 629 29.30 -4.56 -14.16
C ILE A 629 29.30 -5.75 -15.14
N ARG A 630 28.29 -5.87 -16.02
CA ARG A 630 28.25 -6.90 -17.08
C ARG A 630 29.30 -6.69 -18.19
N LYS A 631 29.60 -5.46 -18.56
CA LYS A 631 30.57 -5.18 -19.62
C LYS A 631 32.01 -5.43 -19.19
N THR A 632 32.34 -5.20 -17.92
CA THR A 632 33.68 -5.50 -17.37
C THR A 632 33.95 -6.99 -17.26
N VAL A 633 32.93 -7.81 -16.99
CA VAL A 633 33.08 -9.28 -16.91
C VAL A 633 33.16 -9.94 -18.30
N SER A 634 32.46 -9.42 -19.31
CA SER A 634 32.54 -9.96 -20.67
C SER A 634 33.84 -9.60 -21.40
N ASN A 635 34.61 -8.65 -20.92
CA ASN A 635 35.92 -8.27 -21.49
C ASN A 635 37.10 -8.91 -20.72
N ALA A 636 36.82 -9.68 -19.66
CA ALA A 636 37.81 -10.39 -18.85
C ALA A 636 37.82 -11.92 -19.08
N THR A 637 36.96 -12.40 -20.00
CA THR A 637 37.00 -13.76 -20.55
C THR A 637 37.39 -13.71 -22.01
#